data_da31c274970f71049d0643381f6435cc
#
_entry.id   da31c274970f71049d0643381f6435cc
#
_cell.length_a   1.000
_cell.length_b   1.000
_cell.length_c   1.000
_cell.angle_alpha   90.00
_cell.angle_beta   90.00
_cell.angle_gamma   90.00
#
_symmetry.space_group_name_H-M   'P 1'
#
loop_
_entity.id
_entity.type
_entity.pdbx_description
1 polymer ?
#
loop_
_entity_poly.entity_id
_entity_poly.type
_entity_poly.pdbx_seq_one_letter_code
_entity_poly.pdbx_strand_id
1 'polypeptide(L)'
;FYNFGESRQLGNPVAFYLFQGARISSLAPWLSLYYEWNFGLSAGWKPYDSYYNSYNTMIGSKVNAYINANFYLRWRLSPRVSLLSGLTVSHFSNGNTKIPNAGLNTIGGNIGLECNFYRKDDLKSLERKVALITQPFRRHFTYDFVFFGSWHDRLVKTSDGFSPSPEAYPVFGFNFT
;
A
#
# COMPACT_ATOMS: atom_id res chain seq x y z
N PHE A 1 8.05 -2.52 1.86
CA PHE A 1 8.43 -3.75 2.57
C PHE A 1 7.19 -4.39 3.16
N TYR A 2 6.99 -5.66 2.89
CA TYR A 2 5.85 -6.44 3.38
C TYR A 2 6.33 -7.60 4.25
N ASN A 3 5.78 -7.72 5.43
CA ASN A 3 5.95 -8.86 6.30
C ASN A 3 4.58 -9.52 6.51
N PHE A 4 4.38 -10.67 5.91
CA PHE A 4 3.12 -11.42 5.96
C PHE A 4 3.03 -12.39 7.16
N GLY A 5 3.92 -12.26 8.14
CA GLY A 5 3.98 -13.17 9.30
C GLY A 5 4.60 -14.55 8.97
N GLU A 6 4.69 -14.91 7.69
CA GLU A 6 5.18 -16.19 7.19
C GLU A 6 6.41 -16.03 6.29
N SER A 7 7.45 -15.37 6.81
CA SER A 7 8.68 -15.12 6.05
C SER A 7 9.41 -16.40 5.61
N ARG A 8 9.15 -17.52 6.26
CA ARG A 8 9.70 -18.82 5.84
C ARG A 8 9.13 -19.29 4.50
N GLN A 9 7.86 -19.03 4.22
CA GLN A 9 7.16 -19.47 3.03
C GLN A 9 7.01 -18.38 1.97
N LEU A 10 6.73 -17.16 2.36
CA LEU A 10 6.47 -16.04 1.44
C LEU A 10 7.68 -15.13 1.24
N GLY A 11 8.64 -15.14 2.18
CA GLY A 11 9.74 -14.19 2.19
C GLY A 11 9.31 -12.83 2.79
N ASN A 12 10.13 -11.83 2.54
CA ASN A 12 9.89 -10.44 2.94
C ASN A 12 9.99 -9.55 1.70
N PRO A 13 8.98 -9.51 0.84
CA PRO A 13 9.05 -8.79 -0.42
C PRO A 13 9.07 -7.27 -0.21
N VAL A 14 9.73 -6.61 -1.14
CA VAL A 14 9.74 -5.15 -1.29
C VAL A 14 9.04 -4.81 -2.58
N ALA A 15 8.13 -3.83 -2.56
CA ALA A 15 7.47 -3.32 -3.75
C ALA A 15 8.06 -1.96 -4.15
N PHE A 16 8.27 -1.80 -5.45
CA PHE A 16 8.59 -0.54 -6.12
C PHE A 16 7.44 -0.20 -7.05
N TYR A 17 6.86 0.98 -6.92
CA TYR A 17 5.65 1.33 -7.63
C TYR A 17 5.58 2.81 -8.00
N LEU A 18 4.81 3.07 -9.03
CA LEU A 18 4.30 4.40 -9.35
C LEU A 18 2.93 4.55 -8.68
N PHE A 19 2.64 5.74 -8.21
CA PHE A 19 1.36 6.04 -7.60
C PHE A 19 0.69 7.23 -8.26
N GLN A 20 -0.63 7.22 -8.23
CA GLN A 20 -1.47 8.34 -8.62
C GLN A 20 -2.65 8.42 -7.66
N GLY A 21 -2.95 9.62 -7.21
CA GLY A 21 -4.07 9.85 -6.31
C GLY A 21 -4.66 11.23 -6.49
N ALA A 22 -5.88 11.40 -6.03
CA ALA A 22 -6.55 12.68 -6.03
C ALA A 22 -7.56 12.79 -4.89
N ARG A 23 -7.91 14.04 -4.56
CA ARG A 23 -8.99 14.32 -3.64
C ARG A 23 -10.33 14.06 -4.31
N ILE A 24 -11.15 13.21 -3.69
CA ILE A 24 -12.52 12.94 -4.12
C ILE A 24 -13.44 14.09 -3.66
N SER A 25 -13.35 14.44 -2.36
CA SER A 25 -14.24 15.42 -1.75
C SER A 25 -13.61 16.09 -0.52
N SER A 26 -14.01 17.33 -0.27
CA SER A 26 -13.80 18.00 1.01
C SER A 26 -15.05 17.84 1.86
N LEU A 27 -14.96 17.06 2.92
CA LEU A 27 -16.07 16.80 3.85
C LEU A 27 -16.23 17.93 4.87
N ALA A 28 -15.09 18.54 5.25
CA ALA A 28 -15.03 19.70 6.13
C ALA A 28 -13.74 20.51 5.82
N PRO A 29 -13.58 21.74 6.35
CA PRO A 29 -12.35 22.53 6.15
C PRO A 29 -11.07 21.82 6.61
N TRP A 30 -11.19 20.89 7.53
CA TRP A 30 -10.09 20.12 8.13
C TRP A 30 -10.09 18.64 7.70
N LEU A 31 -11.10 18.17 6.93
CA LEU A 31 -11.28 16.77 6.57
C LEU A 31 -11.54 16.61 5.07
N SER A 32 -10.77 15.79 4.41
CA SER A 32 -10.95 15.48 2.98
C SER A 32 -10.78 13.99 2.72
N LEU A 33 -11.54 13.49 1.75
CA LEU A 33 -11.48 12.12 1.27
C LEU A 33 -10.62 12.05 0.02
N TYR A 34 -9.72 11.08 -0.03
CA TYR A 34 -8.79 10.82 -1.12
C TYR A 34 -8.88 9.38 -1.60
N TYR A 35 -8.51 9.17 -2.85
CA TYR A 35 -8.14 7.86 -3.37
C TYR A 35 -6.69 7.90 -3.87
N GLU A 36 -6.06 6.75 -3.89
CA GLU A 36 -4.77 6.51 -4.49
C GLU A 36 -4.72 5.10 -5.06
N TRP A 37 -4.08 4.92 -6.18
CA TRP A 37 -3.77 3.61 -6.72
C TRP A 37 -2.28 3.53 -7.06
N ASN A 38 -1.72 2.35 -6.87
CA ASN A 38 -0.31 2.07 -7.06
C ASN A 38 -0.16 0.88 -8.01
N PHE A 39 0.79 0.98 -8.92
CA PHE A 39 1.14 -0.09 -9.84
C PHE A 39 2.66 -0.23 -9.91
N GLY A 40 3.17 -1.48 -9.79
CA GLY A 40 4.58 -1.72 -9.80
C GLY A 40 4.97 -3.18 -9.75
N LEU A 41 6.18 -3.42 -9.28
CA LEU A 41 6.76 -4.74 -9.13
C LEU A 41 7.19 -4.95 -7.69
N SER A 42 7.04 -6.18 -7.22
CA SER A 42 7.53 -6.61 -5.91
C SER A 42 8.54 -7.74 -6.09
N ALA A 43 9.61 -7.70 -5.31
CA ALA A 43 10.70 -8.68 -5.33
C ALA A 43 11.05 -9.13 -3.91
N GLY A 44 11.74 -10.26 -3.78
CA GLY A 44 12.10 -10.84 -2.48
C GLY A 44 11.13 -11.92 -1.99
N TRP A 45 10.26 -12.40 -2.88
CA TRP A 45 9.40 -13.53 -2.63
C TRP A 45 10.19 -14.84 -2.60
N LYS A 46 9.73 -15.76 -1.75
CA LYS A 46 10.14 -17.18 -1.79
C LYS A 46 9.10 -17.93 -2.60
N PRO A 47 9.42 -18.35 -3.85
CA PRO A 47 8.46 -19.06 -4.68
C PRO A 47 8.18 -20.45 -4.15
N TYR A 48 7.12 -21.06 -4.69
CA TYR A 48 6.86 -22.48 -4.54
C TYR A 48 8.08 -23.33 -4.97
N ASP A 49 8.38 -24.33 -4.18
CA ASP A 49 9.35 -25.37 -4.47
C ASP A 49 8.81 -26.69 -3.91
N SER A 50 8.83 -27.75 -4.72
CA SER A 50 8.25 -29.05 -4.35
C SER A 50 8.93 -29.71 -3.14
N TYR A 51 10.20 -29.39 -2.89
CA TYR A 51 10.99 -29.95 -1.78
C TYR A 51 11.10 -29.00 -0.60
N TYR A 52 11.38 -27.73 -0.85
CA TYR A 52 11.74 -26.77 0.21
C TYR A 52 10.62 -25.82 0.59
N ASN A 53 9.60 -25.64 -0.29
CA ASN A 53 8.51 -24.68 -0.05
C ASN A 53 7.19 -25.14 -0.67
N SER A 54 6.84 -26.41 -0.47
CA SER A 54 5.66 -27.05 -1.07
C SER A 54 4.32 -26.50 -0.55
N TYR A 55 4.32 -25.84 0.59
CA TYR A 55 3.12 -25.22 1.17
C TYR A 55 2.76 -23.87 0.55
N ASN A 56 3.68 -23.22 -0.18
CA ASN A 56 3.37 -21.97 -0.86
C ASN A 56 2.62 -22.23 -2.17
N THR A 57 1.32 -22.30 -2.09
CA THR A 57 0.46 -22.49 -3.27
C THR A 57 0.08 -21.20 -3.99
N MET A 58 0.53 -20.03 -3.48
CA MET A 58 0.11 -18.71 -3.98
C MET A 58 1.10 -18.10 -4.96
N ILE A 59 2.39 -18.19 -4.66
CA ILE A 59 3.44 -17.45 -5.35
C ILE A 59 4.46 -18.41 -5.97
N GLY A 60 4.52 -18.44 -7.31
CA GLY A 60 5.46 -19.28 -8.07
C GLY A 60 6.72 -18.54 -8.56
N SER A 61 6.86 -17.23 -8.31
CA SER A 61 7.99 -16.44 -8.82
C SER A 61 8.60 -15.53 -7.76
N LYS A 62 9.90 -15.19 -7.95
CA LYS A 62 10.64 -14.27 -7.07
C LYS A 62 10.24 -12.80 -7.26
N VAL A 63 9.68 -12.48 -8.43
CA VAL A 63 9.20 -11.14 -8.79
C VAL A 63 7.75 -11.27 -9.21
N ASN A 64 6.92 -10.37 -8.70
CA ASN A 64 5.48 -10.35 -8.96
C ASN A 64 5.02 -8.91 -9.26
N ALA A 65 3.99 -8.77 -10.06
CA ALA A 65 3.27 -7.51 -10.20
C ALA A 65 2.66 -7.12 -8.85
N TYR A 66 2.63 -5.84 -8.59
CA TYR A 66 2.02 -5.22 -7.43
C TYR A 66 0.99 -4.20 -7.89
N ILE A 67 -0.24 -4.38 -7.42
CA ILE A 67 -1.35 -3.44 -7.62
C ILE A 67 -1.92 -3.14 -6.24
N ASN A 68 -2.18 -1.86 -5.99
CA ASN A 68 -2.77 -1.44 -4.73
C ASN A 68 -3.76 -0.31 -4.97
N ALA A 69 -4.82 -0.29 -4.17
CA ALA A 69 -5.79 0.80 -4.11
C ALA A 69 -5.99 1.22 -2.65
N ASN A 70 -5.96 2.53 -2.43
CA ASN A 70 -6.15 3.15 -1.14
C ASN A 70 -7.35 4.11 -1.18
N PHE A 71 -8.15 4.10 -0.12
CA PHE A 71 -9.13 5.13 0.17
C PHE A 71 -8.87 5.65 1.57
N TYR A 72 -8.58 6.94 1.70
CA TYR A 72 -8.18 7.49 2.99
C TYR A 72 -8.75 8.88 3.26
N LEU A 73 -8.92 9.15 4.53
CA LEU A 73 -9.25 10.46 5.08
C LEU A 73 -7.97 11.20 5.42
N ARG A 74 -7.89 12.44 5.00
CA ARG A 74 -6.84 13.38 5.38
C ARG A 74 -7.40 14.37 6.39
N TRP A 75 -6.88 14.29 7.60
CA TRP A 75 -7.23 15.12 8.74
C TRP A 75 -6.19 16.22 8.88
N ARG A 76 -6.50 17.43 8.52
CA ARG A 76 -5.58 18.56 8.65
C ARG A 76 -5.49 19.00 10.11
N LEU A 77 -4.42 18.61 10.81
CA LEU A 77 -4.18 18.95 12.21
C LEU A 77 -3.59 20.35 12.35
N SER A 78 -2.80 20.79 11.37
CA SER A 78 -2.22 22.13 11.31
C SER A 78 -1.96 22.52 9.83
N PRO A 79 -1.50 23.75 9.54
CA PRO A 79 -1.11 24.12 8.18
C PRO A 79 0.01 23.25 7.58
N ARG A 80 0.78 22.58 8.43
CA ARG A 80 1.94 21.78 8.00
C ARG A 80 1.78 20.27 8.22
N VAL A 81 0.84 19.85 9.08
CA VAL A 81 0.72 18.46 9.50
C VAL A 81 -0.69 17.97 9.23
N SER A 82 -0.77 16.84 8.56
CA SER A 82 -2.03 16.10 8.37
C SER A 82 -1.85 14.65 8.81
N LEU A 83 -2.87 14.11 9.47
CA LEU A 83 -2.99 12.68 9.72
C LEU A 83 -3.75 12.05 8.54
N LEU A 84 -3.28 10.90 8.09
CA LEU A 84 -3.94 10.08 7.09
C LEU A 84 -4.47 8.83 7.77
N SER A 85 -5.68 8.42 7.45
CA SER A 85 -6.24 7.16 7.94
C SER A 85 -7.17 6.56 6.90
N GLY A 86 -7.04 5.28 6.60
CA GLY A 86 -7.82 4.71 5.51
C GLY A 86 -7.74 3.21 5.40
N LEU A 87 -8.26 2.73 4.27
CA LEU A 87 -8.27 1.33 3.88
C LEU A 87 -7.38 1.15 2.65
N THR A 88 -6.70 0.03 2.62
CA THR A 88 -5.84 -0.38 1.52
C THR A 88 -6.17 -1.79 1.07
N VAL A 89 -6.15 -2.01 -0.24
CA VAL A 89 -6.29 -3.32 -0.86
C VAL A 89 -5.09 -3.53 -1.77
N SER A 90 -4.37 -4.63 -1.59
CA SER A 90 -3.23 -4.95 -2.44
C SER A 90 -3.39 -6.31 -3.09
N HIS A 91 -2.85 -6.43 -4.31
CA HIS A 91 -2.78 -7.66 -5.07
C HIS A 91 -1.36 -7.90 -5.56
N PHE A 92 -0.89 -9.14 -5.38
CA PHE A 92 0.39 -9.60 -5.90
C PHE A 92 0.18 -10.83 -6.77
N SER A 93 0.70 -10.83 -8.00
CA SER A 93 0.66 -11.98 -8.90
C SER A 93 1.76 -11.91 -9.96
N ASN A 94 2.06 -13.05 -10.56
CA ASN A 94 3.05 -13.12 -11.64
C ASN A 94 2.41 -13.20 -13.04
N GLY A 95 1.09 -12.98 -13.16
CA GLY A 95 0.40 -13.07 -14.44
C GLY A 95 0.44 -14.45 -15.09
N ASN A 96 0.49 -15.52 -14.30
CA ASN A 96 0.64 -16.92 -14.75
C ASN A 96 1.94 -17.25 -15.49
N THR A 97 2.98 -16.44 -15.34
CA THR A 97 4.29 -16.75 -15.91
C THR A 97 4.97 -17.95 -15.24
N LYS A 98 4.57 -18.26 -14.00
CA LYS A 98 4.98 -19.44 -13.23
C LYS A 98 3.86 -19.94 -12.33
N ILE A 99 3.71 -21.26 -12.24
CA ILE A 99 2.74 -21.93 -11.37
C ILE A 99 3.44 -22.36 -10.07
N PRO A 100 2.76 -22.24 -8.91
CA PRO A 100 1.40 -21.73 -8.69
C PRO A 100 1.32 -20.21 -8.80
N ASN A 101 0.16 -19.70 -9.23
CA ASN A 101 -0.16 -18.29 -9.23
C ASN A 101 -1.63 -18.05 -8.82
N ALA A 102 -1.99 -18.48 -7.62
CA ALA A 102 -3.27 -18.10 -7.04
C ALA A 102 -3.33 -16.60 -6.75
N GLY A 103 -2.16 -15.95 -6.68
CA GLY A 103 -2.02 -14.57 -6.27
C GLY A 103 -2.22 -14.38 -4.76
N LEU A 104 -1.82 -13.23 -4.26
CA LEU A 104 -2.02 -12.85 -2.88
C LEU A 104 -2.79 -11.55 -2.82
N ASN A 105 -3.96 -11.59 -2.22
CA ASN A 105 -4.79 -10.41 -1.95
C ASN A 105 -4.69 -10.06 -0.47
N THR A 106 -4.53 -8.77 -0.17
CA THR A 106 -4.54 -8.27 1.20
C THR A 106 -5.49 -7.09 1.32
N ILE A 107 -6.18 -7.02 2.45
CA ILE A 107 -6.99 -5.87 2.86
C ILE A 107 -6.46 -5.43 4.21
N GLY A 108 -6.27 -4.12 4.38
CA GLY A 108 -5.74 -3.57 5.63
C GLY A 108 -6.18 -2.15 5.90
N GLY A 109 -5.91 -1.70 7.12
CA GLY A 109 -5.96 -0.29 7.49
C GLY A 109 -4.60 0.36 7.32
N ASN A 110 -4.59 1.64 6.99
CA ASN A 110 -3.38 2.46 6.99
C ASN A 110 -3.54 3.68 7.91
N ILE A 111 -2.45 4.05 8.53
CA ILE A 111 -2.32 5.32 9.27
C ILE A 111 -1.00 5.94 8.84
N GLY A 112 -1.05 7.21 8.47
CA GLY A 112 0.12 7.97 8.02
C GLY A 112 0.17 9.37 8.61
N LEU A 113 1.34 9.97 8.58
CA LEU A 113 1.56 11.36 8.94
C LEU A 113 2.20 12.07 7.75
N GLU A 114 1.52 13.09 7.25
CA GLU A 114 2.01 13.94 6.16
C GLU A 114 2.54 15.25 6.77
N CYS A 115 3.81 15.56 6.48
CA CYS A 115 4.47 16.79 6.90
C CYS A 115 4.83 17.63 5.67
N ASN A 116 4.26 18.83 5.56
CA ASN A 116 4.52 19.75 4.46
C ASN A 116 5.54 20.82 4.88
N PHE A 117 6.69 20.81 4.22
CA PHE A 117 7.77 21.75 4.47
C PHE A 117 7.72 22.92 3.46
N TYR A 118 6.67 23.75 3.55
CA TYR A 118 6.54 24.93 2.71
C TYR A 118 7.39 26.09 3.22
N ARG A 119 7.95 26.88 2.30
CA ARG A 119 8.45 28.22 2.62
C ARG A 119 7.29 29.14 3.00
N LYS A 120 7.53 30.10 3.90
CA LYS A 120 6.51 31.06 4.35
C LYS A 120 5.80 31.82 3.21
N ASP A 121 6.49 32.00 2.07
CA ASP A 121 5.95 32.68 0.90
C ASP A 121 4.89 31.86 0.14
N ASP A 122 4.90 30.54 0.29
CA ASP A 122 3.92 29.66 -0.34
C ASP A 122 2.57 29.66 0.36
N LEU A 123 2.52 30.05 1.63
CA LEU A 123 1.27 30.14 2.40
C LEU A 123 0.38 31.32 1.95
N LYS A 124 1.00 32.42 1.49
CA LYS A 124 0.27 33.56 0.90
C LYS A 124 -0.29 33.28 -0.50
N SER A 125 0.27 32.30 -1.20
CA SER A 125 -0.21 31.91 -2.53
C SER A 125 -1.46 31.02 -2.47
N LEU A 126 -1.74 30.38 -1.34
CA LEU A 126 -2.96 29.59 -1.15
C LEU A 126 -4.23 30.47 -1.02
N GLU A 127 -4.09 31.70 -0.60
CA GLU A 127 -5.19 32.68 -0.58
C GLU A 127 -5.50 33.28 -1.97
N ARG A 128 -4.56 33.19 -2.91
CA ARG A 128 -4.68 33.71 -4.27
C ARG A 128 -5.17 32.70 -5.32
N LYS A 129 -5.65 31.53 -4.95
CA LYS A 129 -6.08 30.48 -5.89
C LYS A 129 -7.40 30.72 -6.61
N VAL A 130 -7.84 31.93 -6.78
CA VAL A 130 -8.95 32.27 -7.70
C VAL A 130 -8.44 32.74 -9.09
N ALA A 131 -7.17 32.96 -9.26
CA ALA A 131 -6.64 33.34 -10.56
C ALA A 131 -5.37 32.55 -10.84
N LEU A 132 -5.45 31.62 -11.82
CA LEU A 132 -4.38 31.44 -12.79
C LEU A 132 -3.98 30.02 -13.14
N ILE A 133 -4.30 29.76 -14.24
CA ILE A 133 -3.95 28.81 -15.29
C ILE A 133 -2.44 28.80 -15.67
N THR A 134 -1.57 29.61 -15.09
CA THR A 134 -0.15 29.70 -15.49
C THR A 134 0.77 30.02 -14.33
N GLN A 135 0.89 29.12 -13.35
CA GLN A 135 2.02 29.22 -12.43
C GLN A 135 3.08 28.15 -12.76
N PRO A 136 4.38 28.54 -12.82
CA PRO A 136 5.44 27.56 -13.01
C PRO A 136 5.42 26.55 -11.86
N PHE A 137 5.55 25.28 -12.23
CA PHE A 137 5.65 24.17 -11.25
C PHE A 137 6.82 24.45 -10.31
N ARG A 138 6.52 24.67 -9.02
CA ARG A 138 7.55 24.81 -7.99
C ARG A 138 7.90 23.44 -7.45
N ARG A 139 9.16 23.09 -7.50
CA ARG A 139 9.67 21.86 -6.88
C ARG A 139 9.44 21.94 -5.37
N HIS A 140 8.78 20.95 -4.83
CA HIS A 140 8.62 20.75 -3.39
C HIS A 140 8.90 19.27 -3.08
N PHE A 141 9.38 19.02 -1.88
CA PHE A 141 9.55 17.67 -1.36
C PHE A 141 8.47 17.43 -0.30
N THR A 142 7.78 16.32 -0.41
CA THR A 142 6.84 15.82 0.59
C THR A 142 7.37 14.47 1.04
N TYR A 143 7.44 14.26 2.34
CA TYR A 143 7.81 12.99 2.93
C TYR A 143 6.59 12.39 3.61
N ASP A 144 6.22 11.20 3.19
CA ASP A 144 5.09 10.47 3.75
C ASP A 144 5.58 9.24 4.51
N PHE A 145 5.18 9.14 5.76
CA PHE A 145 5.39 7.97 6.60
C PHE A 145 4.05 7.27 6.78
N VAL A 146 3.94 6.02 6.29
CA VAL A 146 2.71 5.24 6.37
C VAL A 146 2.99 3.93 7.10
N PHE A 147 2.27 3.69 8.19
CA PHE A 147 2.20 2.39 8.84
C PHE A 147 0.91 1.71 8.42
N PHE A 148 0.98 0.44 8.09
CA PHE A 148 -0.20 -0.35 7.75
C PHE A 148 -0.17 -1.70 8.44
N GLY A 149 -1.36 -2.22 8.72
CA GLY A 149 -1.56 -3.55 9.26
C GLY A 149 -2.75 -4.23 8.59
N SER A 150 -2.68 -5.53 8.44
CA SER A 150 -3.77 -6.34 7.91
C SER A 150 -3.76 -7.72 8.55
N TRP A 151 -4.86 -8.45 8.39
CA TRP A 151 -4.94 -9.87 8.70
C TRP A 151 -5.01 -10.65 7.41
N HIS A 152 -4.32 -11.78 7.38
CA HIS A 152 -4.25 -12.66 6.24
C HIS A 152 -4.74 -14.05 6.63
N ASP A 153 -5.73 -14.56 5.90
CA ASP A 153 -6.19 -15.93 6.01
C ASP A 153 -5.39 -16.83 5.07
N ARG A 154 -5.05 -17.98 5.54
CA ARG A 154 -4.26 -18.96 4.82
C ARG A 154 -5.10 -20.18 4.47
N LEU A 155 -4.93 -20.68 3.25
CA LEU A 155 -5.42 -22.00 2.88
C LEU A 155 -4.46 -23.08 3.38
N VAL A 156 -4.96 -23.98 4.19
CA VAL A 156 -4.23 -25.14 4.70
C VAL A 156 -4.73 -26.37 3.95
N LYS A 157 -3.80 -27.21 3.48
CA LYS A 157 -4.15 -28.49 2.88
C LYS A 157 -4.57 -29.46 3.98
N THR A 158 -5.80 -29.93 3.93
CA THR A 158 -6.35 -30.99 4.78
C THR A 158 -6.50 -32.27 3.97
N SER A 159 -6.83 -33.40 4.66
CA SER A 159 -7.13 -34.68 3.99
C SER A 159 -8.21 -34.57 2.92
N ASP A 160 -9.14 -33.64 3.10
CA ASP A 160 -10.33 -33.46 2.25
C ASP A 160 -10.22 -32.31 1.24
N GLY A 161 -9.00 -31.69 1.11
CA GLY A 161 -8.74 -30.58 0.21
C GLY A 161 -8.11 -29.36 0.89
N PHE A 162 -8.36 -28.17 0.33
CA PHE A 162 -7.89 -26.92 0.91
C PHE A 162 -9.01 -26.28 1.74
N SER A 163 -8.73 -25.95 3.00
CA SER A 163 -9.64 -25.19 3.86
C SER A 163 -8.93 -23.94 4.41
N PRO A 164 -9.69 -22.88 4.75
CA PRO A 164 -9.13 -21.72 5.43
C PRO A 164 -8.49 -22.13 6.76
N SER A 165 -7.33 -21.55 7.08
CA SER A 165 -6.73 -21.73 8.41
C SER A 165 -7.67 -21.14 9.47
N PRO A 166 -7.82 -21.82 10.61
CA PRO A 166 -8.61 -21.28 11.73
C PRO A 166 -7.94 -20.05 12.39
N GLU A 167 -6.68 -19.77 12.03
CA GLU A 167 -5.91 -18.64 12.57
C GLU A 167 -5.62 -17.63 11.46
N ALA A 168 -6.01 -16.37 11.70
CA ALA A 168 -5.60 -15.24 10.88
C ALA A 168 -4.23 -14.72 11.33
N TYR A 169 -3.36 -14.43 10.36
CA TYR A 169 -2.00 -13.95 10.63
C TYR A 169 -1.93 -12.43 10.46
N PRO A 170 -1.43 -11.69 11.47
CA PRO A 170 -1.24 -10.26 11.34
C PRO A 170 -0.08 -9.93 10.40
N VAL A 171 -0.30 -8.95 9.55
CA VAL A 171 0.70 -8.39 8.63
C VAL A 171 0.90 -6.92 8.97
N PHE A 172 2.14 -6.52 9.22
CA PHE A 172 2.49 -5.12 9.46
C PHE A 172 3.55 -4.66 8.48
N GLY A 173 3.48 -3.42 8.10
CA GLY A 173 4.50 -2.81 7.26
C GLY A 173 4.53 -1.29 7.42
N PHE A 174 5.58 -0.70 6.87
CA PHE A 174 5.70 0.76 6.78
C PHE A 174 6.20 1.14 5.38
N ASN A 175 5.83 2.32 4.96
CA ASN A 175 6.29 2.96 3.75
C ASN A 175 6.84 4.34 4.10
N PHE A 176 7.91 4.72 3.43
CA PHE A 176 8.49 6.05 3.46
C PHE A 176 8.68 6.52 2.01
N THR A 177 8.07 7.64 1.68
CA THR A 177 8.17 8.29 0.36
C THR A 177 8.43 9.77 0.49
#